data_51f318c45c4e5c3f3f0fbab067487bd5
#
_entry.id   51f318c45c4e5c3f3f0fbab067487bd5
#
_cell.length_a   1.000
_cell.length_b   1.000
_cell.length_c   1.000
_cell.angle_alpha   90.00
_cell.angle_beta   90.00
_cell.angle_gamma   90.00
#
_symmetry.space_group_name_H-M   'P 1'
#
loop_
_entity.id
_entity.type
_entity.pdbx_description
1 polymer ?
#
loop_
_entity_poly.entity_id
_entity_poly.type
_entity_poly.pdbx_seq_one_letter_code
_entity_poly.pdbx_strand_id
1 'polypeptide(L)'
;MRKPWVVGVLAGLLLLGACGDPSSGPESAPPPVPSAPKASSTTHQRPAATPEAETDTEADPNTGAGTGTKAPAQHARPTVLYLGDSLAMENQKVLGGLMRDELKARYTSAPYSGTTLCDYLEGTGEDSLVPSKDKAAALVRTLRPDFVVLQFWGNAWDYTPCMNGIAYDTARDKYFARYTADARRLTDQIAGAAGGDRPKVVWVLQGPDPMTPDRVRRVNAIYERQAAASGDMLADAGKAVSPASARYTWSQYLPCTAYEREHSAYCTQPSSGRTALHIDDDYLHFCLVPTTSTPKPCPVRSPGILRITRAITRAVAAQPD
;
A
#
# COMPACT_ATOMS: atom_id res chain seq x y z
N MET A 1 60.19 -41.01 -1.56
CA MET A 1 61.11 -40.44 -2.55
C MET A 1 60.80 -38.96 -2.60
N ARG A 2 61.59 -38.10 -1.93
CA ARG A 2 62.64 -37.24 -2.52
C ARG A 2 62.06 -36.40 -3.68
N LYS A 3 62.04 -35.12 -3.70
CA LYS A 3 62.67 -33.94 -3.12
C LYS A 3 62.38 -32.77 -4.11
N PRO A 4 62.84 -31.57 -3.91
CA PRO A 4 62.15 -30.31 -3.68
C PRO A 4 62.62 -29.18 -4.65
N TRP A 5 62.48 -27.88 -4.20
CA TRP A 5 63.13 -26.64 -4.68
C TRP A 5 62.32 -25.85 -5.73
N VAL A 6 62.19 -24.55 -5.71
CA VAL A 6 63.18 -23.47 -5.43
C VAL A 6 62.43 -22.18 -5.04
N VAL A 7 63.04 -21.52 -4.08
CA VAL A 7 62.85 -20.15 -3.63
C VAL A 7 63.27 -19.16 -4.72
N GLY A 8 62.54 -18.06 -4.87
CA GLY A 8 62.94 -16.92 -5.68
C GLY A 8 62.48 -15.63 -4.99
N VAL A 9 63.40 -15.07 -4.15
CA VAL A 9 63.34 -13.71 -3.61
C VAL A 9 63.95 -12.82 -4.70
N LEU A 10 63.30 -11.71 -4.99
CA LEU A 10 63.95 -10.54 -5.58
C LEU A 10 63.31 -9.25 -5.05
N ALA A 11 64.09 -8.57 -4.27
CA ALA A 11 63.92 -7.22 -3.75
C ALA A 11 64.36 -6.20 -4.82
N GLY A 12 63.82 -5.01 -4.73
CA GLY A 12 64.31 -3.83 -5.47
C GLY A 12 63.19 -2.84 -5.67
N LEU A 13 63.16 -1.77 -5.19
CA LEU A 13 63.92 -0.57 -4.90
C LEU A 13 62.94 0.59 -4.78
N LEU A 14 63.04 1.32 -3.72
CA LEU A 14 62.45 2.63 -3.43
C LEU A 14 62.81 3.65 -4.52
N LEU A 15 61.82 4.44 -4.95
CA LEU A 15 62.06 5.80 -5.42
C LEU A 15 61.10 6.73 -4.68
N LEU A 16 61.65 7.52 -3.81
CA LEU A 16 61.13 8.71 -3.21
C LEU A 16 60.96 9.79 -4.26
N GLY A 17 59.78 10.29 -4.41
CA GLY A 17 59.44 11.49 -5.13
C GLY A 17 58.54 12.34 -4.24
N ALA A 18 59.15 13.19 -3.45
CA ALA A 18 58.48 14.30 -2.80
C ALA A 18 58.28 15.42 -3.82
N CYS A 19 57.06 15.99 -3.88
CA CYS A 19 56.83 17.42 -4.03
C CYS A 19 55.32 17.69 -4.26
N GLY A 20 54.79 18.60 -3.48
CA GLY A 20 53.69 19.45 -3.92
C GLY A 20 52.35 19.19 -3.19
N ASP A 21 52.25 19.76 -2.01
CA ASP A 21 50.97 20.15 -1.46
C ASP A 21 50.48 21.43 -2.16
N PRO A 22 49.29 21.49 -2.67
CA PRO A 22 48.60 22.76 -2.78
C PRO A 22 47.22 22.69 -2.15
N SER A 23 47.06 23.53 -1.16
CA SER A 23 45.81 24.19 -0.76
C SER A 23 44.68 23.32 -0.24
N SER A 24 44.60 23.34 1.08
CA SER A 24 43.36 23.24 1.85
C SER A 24 42.22 24.06 1.24
N GLY A 25 41.39 23.38 0.43
CA GLY A 25 40.04 23.81 0.15
C GLY A 25 39.13 23.35 1.32
N PRO A 26 38.09 24.10 1.69
CA PRO A 26 37.20 23.71 2.77
C PRO A 26 36.52 22.41 2.39
N GLU A 27 36.69 21.44 3.23
CA GLU A 27 35.99 20.16 3.24
C GLU A 27 34.49 20.45 3.22
N SER A 28 33.85 20.19 2.09
CA SER A 28 32.40 20.27 1.99
C SER A 28 31.82 19.20 2.88
N ALA A 29 31.21 19.63 3.98
CA ALA A 29 30.44 18.76 4.86
C ALA A 29 29.43 17.98 4.02
N PRO A 30 29.23 16.68 4.29
CA PRO A 30 28.18 15.93 3.63
C PRO A 30 26.84 16.62 3.87
N PRO A 31 25.92 16.61 2.89
CA PRO A 31 24.59 17.19 3.07
C PRO A 31 23.93 16.56 4.28
N PRO A 32 23.22 17.33 5.10
CA PRO A 32 22.53 16.81 6.27
C PRO A 32 21.54 15.73 5.81
N VAL A 33 21.67 14.55 6.39
CA VAL A 33 20.69 13.51 6.31
C VAL A 33 19.39 14.12 6.81
N PRO A 34 18.29 14.10 6.04
CA PRO A 34 17.02 14.62 6.53
C PRO A 34 16.63 13.83 7.77
N SER A 35 16.63 14.49 8.91
CA SER A 35 16.13 13.92 10.15
C SER A 35 14.68 13.52 9.93
N ALA A 36 14.36 12.28 10.20
CA ALA A 36 12.99 11.81 10.22
C ALA A 36 12.15 12.81 11.05
N PRO A 37 10.98 13.22 10.57
CA PRO A 37 10.14 14.15 11.30
C PRO A 37 9.82 13.52 12.66
N LYS A 38 10.16 14.23 13.75
CA LYS A 38 9.68 13.88 15.08
C LYS A 38 8.16 13.81 14.99
N ALA A 39 7.62 12.63 15.22
CA ALA A 39 6.19 12.44 15.32
C ALA A 39 5.67 13.32 16.46
N SER A 40 5.07 14.44 16.09
CA SER A 40 4.16 15.13 17.00
C SER A 40 2.99 14.21 17.21
N SER A 41 2.73 13.83 18.44
CA SER A 41 1.55 13.11 18.86
C SER A 41 0.31 13.97 18.60
N THR A 42 -0.13 13.97 17.34
CA THR A 42 -1.34 14.65 16.93
C THR A 42 -2.47 13.65 17.07
N THR A 43 -3.40 13.97 17.92
CA THR A 43 -4.68 13.29 18.11
C THR A 43 -5.27 12.91 16.75
N HIS A 44 -5.36 11.61 16.49
CA HIS A 44 -5.93 11.07 15.26
C HIS A 44 -7.41 11.41 15.20
N GLN A 45 -7.78 12.51 14.57
CA GLN A 45 -9.16 12.80 14.25
C GLN A 45 -9.53 12.07 12.96
N ARG A 46 -10.45 11.13 13.11
CA ARG A 46 -11.21 10.51 12.03
C ARG A 46 -11.99 11.59 11.29
N PRO A 47 -11.95 11.66 9.96
CA PRO A 47 -13.01 12.34 9.22
C PRO A 47 -14.32 11.57 9.44
N ALA A 48 -15.29 12.19 10.07
CA ALA A 48 -16.61 11.63 10.26
C ALA A 48 -17.26 11.38 8.90
N ALA A 49 -17.44 10.13 8.55
CA ALA A 49 -18.42 9.74 7.56
C ALA A 49 -19.78 9.77 8.26
N THR A 50 -20.60 10.75 7.97
CA THR A 50 -21.98 10.82 8.38
C THR A 50 -22.75 9.75 7.57
N PRO A 51 -23.44 8.80 8.19
CA PRO A 51 -24.41 7.99 7.47
C PRO A 51 -25.67 8.84 7.31
N GLU A 52 -25.96 9.28 6.10
CA GLU A 52 -27.31 9.71 5.76
C GLU A 52 -28.17 8.44 5.69
N ALA A 53 -29.02 8.29 6.67
CA ALA A 53 -30.09 7.32 6.68
C ALA A 53 -31.28 7.95 5.96
N GLU A 54 -31.55 7.55 4.75
CA GLU A 54 -32.85 7.76 4.13
C GLU A 54 -33.74 6.57 4.50
N THR A 55 -34.70 6.88 5.36
CA THR A 55 -35.85 6.04 5.66
C THR A 55 -36.95 6.35 4.67
N ASP A 56 -37.20 5.47 3.72
CA ASP A 56 -38.48 5.44 3.03
C ASP A 56 -39.25 4.17 3.43
N THR A 57 -40.27 4.41 4.21
CA THR A 57 -41.32 3.45 4.57
C THR A 57 -42.50 3.72 3.66
N GLU A 58 -42.79 2.82 2.75
CA GLU A 58 -44.17 2.64 2.26
C GLU A 58 -44.47 1.15 2.10
N ALA A 59 -45.42 0.70 2.88
CA ALA A 59 -46.03 -0.60 2.78
C ALA A 59 -47.29 -0.49 1.92
N ASP A 60 -47.40 -1.34 0.90
CA ASP A 60 -48.69 -1.61 0.25
C ASP A 60 -48.88 -3.13 0.12
N PRO A 61 -49.98 -3.70 0.71
CA PRO A 61 -50.24 -5.10 0.62
C PRO A 61 -51.14 -5.40 -0.60
N ASN A 62 -50.60 -6.06 -1.63
CA ASN A 62 -51.51 -6.70 -2.56
C ASN A 62 -51.08 -8.13 -2.86
N THR A 63 -51.96 -9.03 -2.42
CA THR A 63 -51.97 -10.47 -2.65
C THR A 63 -52.26 -10.78 -4.10
N GLY A 64 -51.32 -11.41 -4.80
CA GLY A 64 -51.51 -11.93 -6.12
C GLY A 64 -50.65 -13.17 -6.34
N ALA A 65 -51.23 -14.35 -6.27
CA ALA A 65 -50.61 -15.61 -6.66
C ALA A 65 -50.33 -15.60 -8.18
N GLY A 66 -49.06 -15.43 -8.54
CA GLY A 66 -48.58 -15.53 -9.92
C GLY A 66 -47.43 -16.54 -9.97
N THR A 67 -47.57 -17.54 -10.84
CA THR A 67 -46.56 -18.52 -11.25
C THR A 67 -45.26 -17.84 -11.60
N GLY A 68 -44.29 -17.88 -10.66
CA GLY A 68 -43.05 -17.16 -10.76
C GLY A 68 -42.09 -17.76 -11.77
N THR A 69 -41.95 -17.12 -12.90
CA THR A 69 -40.73 -17.16 -13.70
C THR A 69 -39.63 -16.54 -12.79
N LYS A 70 -38.69 -17.37 -12.35
CA LYS A 70 -37.56 -16.95 -11.55
C LYS A 70 -36.82 -15.83 -12.30
N ALA A 71 -37.05 -14.58 -11.92
CA ALA A 71 -36.27 -13.45 -12.45
C ALA A 71 -34.77 -13.76 -12.22
N PRO A 72 -33.90 -13.41 -13.20
CA PRO A 72 -32.47 -13.58 -13.01
C PRO A 72 -32.07 -12.90 -11.70
N ALA A 73 -31.37 -13.64 -10.84
CA ALA A 73 -30.91 -13.13 -9.55
C ALA A 73 -30.18 -11.81 -9.81
N GLN A 74 -30.74 -10.70 -9.32
CA GLN A 74 -30.02 -9.45 -9.31
C GLN A 74 -28.75 -9.71 -8.48
N HIS A 75 -27.58 -9.67 -9.14
CA HIS A 75 -26.30 -9.80 -8.43
C HIS A 75 -26.31 -8.82 -7.28
N ALA A 76 -26.21 -9.32 -6.06
CA ALA A 76 -26.19 -8.49 -4.88
C ALA A 76 -24.98 -7.53 -5.00
N ARG A 77 -25.20 -6.25 -4.70
CA ARG A 77 -24.14 -5.22 -4.76
C ARG A 77 -23.00 -5.62 -3.85
N PRO A 78 -21.77 -5.81 -4.34
CA PRO A 78 -20.68 -6.24 -3.49
C PRO A 78 -20.38 -5.21 -2.40
N THR A 79 -20.03 -5.70 -1.23
CA THR A 79 -19.57 -4.87 -0.09
C THR A 79 -18.06 -4.97 0.00
N VAL A 80 -17.38 -3.82 -0.07
CA VAL A 80 -15.91 -3.72 -0.07
C VAL A 80 -15.45 -2.96 1.15
N LEU A 81 -14.56 -3.59 1.94
CA LEU A 81 -13.84 -2.97 3.04
C LEU A 81 -12.41 -2.68 2.59
N TYR A 82 -11.93 -1.45 2.76
CA TYR A 82 -10.58 -1.03 2.41
C TYR A 82 -9.78 -0.63 3.64
N LEU A 83 -8.65 -1.29 3.88
CA LEU A 83 -7.74 -1.08 5.00
C LEU A 83 -6.33 -0.83 4.51
N GLY A 84 -5.55 -0.13 5.32
CA GLY A 84 -4.16 0.11 4.99
C GLY A 84 -3.55 1.31 5.72
N ASP A 85 -2.39 1.72 5.25
CA ASP A 85 -1.60 2.81 5.79
C ASP A 85 -1.82 4.16 5.08
N SER A 86 -0.80 5.02 5.05
CA SER A 86 -0.86 6.34 4.40
C SER A 86 -1.16 6.27 2.89
N LEU A 87 -0.69 5.24 2.19
CA LEU A 87 -0.99 5.04 0.78
C LEU A 87 -2.47 4.74 0.56
N ALA A 88 -3.04 3.91 1.42
CA ALA A 88 -4.48 3.65 1.40
C ALA A 88 -5.29 4.90 1.79
N MET A 89 -4.79 5.68 2.75
CA MET A 89 -5.40 6.94 3.17
C MET A 89 -5.54 7.92 2.00
N GLU A 90 -4.51 8.07 1.19
CA GLU A 90 -4.56 8.93 0.01
C GLU A 90 -5.56 8.45 -1.04
N ASN A 91 -5.59 7.15 -1.27
CA ASN A 91 -6.34 6.49 -2.34
C ASN A 91 -7.84 6.37 -2.05
N GLN A 92 -8.25 6.37 -0.76
CA GLN A 92 -9.57 5.93 -0.32
C GLN A 92 -10.74 6.62 -1.01
N LYS A 93 -10.64 7.92 -1.28
CA LYS A 93 -11.72 8.69 -1.91
C LYS A 93 -11.91 8.32 -3.38
N VAL A 94 -10.81 8.20 -4.12
CA VAL A 94 -10.84 7.85 -5.55
C VAL A 94 -11.28 6.41 -5.72
N LEU A 95 -10.73 5.50 -4.90
CA LEU A 95 -11.14 4.09 -4.92
C LEU A 95 -12.63 3.94 -4.61
N GLY A 96 -13.13 4.62 -3.59
CA GLY A 96 -14.55 4.59 -3.22
C GLY A 96 -15.47 5.11 -4.34
N GLY A 97 -15.04 6.13 -5.10
CA GLY A 97 -15.74 6.59 -6.30
C GLY A 97 -15.84 5.47 -7.34
N LEU A 98 -14.69 4.89 -7.74
CA LEU A 98 -14.64 3.81 -8.72
C LEU A 98 -15.46 2.58 -8.31
N MET A 99 -15.36 2.16 -7.04
CA MET A 99 -16.14 1.02 -6.52
C MET A 99 -17.65 1.25 -6.63
N ARG A 100 -18.12 2.45 -6.28
CA ARG A 100 -19.55 2.80 -6.39
C ARG A 100 -20.00 2.96 -7.84
N ASP A 101 -19.20 3.63 -8.66
CA ASP A 101 -19.60 4.01 -10.01
C ASP A 101 -19.50 2.83 -11.00
N GLU A 102 -18.42 2.06 -10.93
CA GLU A 102 -18.16 0.95 -11.86
C GLU A 102 -18.78 -0.38 -11.39
N LEU A 103 -18.69 -0.69 -10.07
CA LEU A 103 -19.12 -1.98 -9.52
C LEU A 103 -20.45 -1.91 -8.75
N LYS A 104 -21.02 -0.72 -8.59
CA LYS A 104 -22.20 -0.49 -7.74
C LYS A 104 -22.01 -0.98 -6.30
N ALA A 105 -20.76 -1.07 -5.84
CA ALA A 105 -20.39 -1.63 -4.54
C ALA A 105 -20.77 -0.69 -3.39
N ARG A 106 -21.12 -1.29 -2.24
CA ARG A 106 -21.07 -0.61 -0.94
C ARG A 106 -19.61 -0.58 -0.50
N TYR A 107 -19.10 0.60 -0.25
CA TYR A 107 -17.69 0.81 0.05
C TYR A 107 -17.49 1.46 1.40
N THR A 108 -16.66 0.85 2.23
CA THR A 108 -16.19 1.39 3.52
C THR A 108 -14.67 1.39 3.54
N SER A 109 -14.07 2.47 4.06
CA SER A 109 -12.62 2.57 4.22
C SER A 109 -12.26 2.99 5.64
N ALA A 110 -11.22 2.36 6.20
CA ALA A 110 -10.67 2.67 7.52
C ALA A 110 -9.12 2.58 7.50
N PRO A 111 -8.43 3.33 6.62
CA PRO A 111 -6.98 3.39 6.62
C PRO A 111 -6.47 4.33 7.73
N TYR A 112 -5.30 3.97 8.29
CA TYR A 112 -4.60 4.76 9.30
C TYR A 112 -3.16 4.98 8.88
N SER A 113 -2.72 6.24 8.80
CA SER A 113 -1.36 6.59 8.40
C SER A 113 -0.32 6.02 9.37
N GLY A 114 0.81 5.56 8.84
CA GLY A 114 1.92 5.02 9.64
C GLY A 114 1.71 3.58 10.13
N THR A 115 0.56 2.97 9.85
CA THR A 115 0.24 1.62 10.31
C THR A 115 0.90 0.52 9.48
N THR A 116 0.90 -0.67 10.04
CA THR A 116 1.31 -1.91 9.38
C THR A 116 0.32 -3.04 9.70
N LEU A 117 0.58 -4.25 9.21
CA LEU A 117 -0.37 -5.37 9.36
C LEU A 117 -0.75 -5.65 10.82
N CYS A 118 0.22 -5.61 11.75
CA CYS A 118 -0.06 -5.89 13.17
C CYS A 118 -0.98 -4.86 13.82
N ASP A 119 -1.07 -3.64 13.31
CA ASP A 119 -1.99 -2.63 13.82
C ASP A 119 -3.46 -3.01 13.62
N TYR A 120 -3.75 -3.80 12.59
CA TYR A 120 -5.13 -4.25 12.29
C TYR A 120 -5.49 -5.58 12.93
N LEU A 121 -4.57 -6.23 13.66
CA LEU A 121 -4.83 -7.45 14.40
C LEU A 121 -5.57 -7.17 15.70
N GLU A 122 -6.55 -8.00 16.04
CA GLU A 122 -7.09 -8.07 17.39
C GLU A 122 -6.05 -8.63 18.36
N GLY A 123 -6.11 -8.19 19.62
CA GLY A 123 -5.18 -8.61 20.67
C GLY A 123 -3.87 -7.82 20.72
N THR A 124 -3.69 -6.78 19.90
CA THR A 124 -2.53 -5.88 19.99
C THR A 124 -2.71 -4.76 21.03
N GLY A 125 -3.94 -4.58 21.55
CA GLY A 125 -4.21 -3.66 22.64
C GLY A 125 -3.76 -2.22 22.40
N GLU A 126 -3.10 -1.64 23.41
CA GLU A 126 -2.55 -0.28 23.34
C GLU A 126 -1.32 -0.17 22.43
N ASP A 127 -0.69 -1.29 22.10
CA ASP A 127 0.44 -1.36 21.15
C ASP A 127 -0.02 -1.26 19.70
N SER A 128 -1.03 -0.44 19.41
CA SER A 128 -1.58 -0.30 18.06
C SER A 128 -2.06 1.11 17.78
N LEU A 129 -1.76 1.57 16.56
CA LEU A 129 -2.24 2.85 16.04
C LEU A 129 -3.71 2.79 15.58
N VAL A 130 -4.30 1.58 15.45
CA VAL A 130 -5.67 1.36 15.02
C VAL A 130 -6.57 1.09 16.23
N PRO A 131 -7.62 1.88 16.44
CA PRO A 131 -8.60 1.64 17.51
C PRO A 131 -9.26 0.27 17.41
N SER A 132 -9.63 -0.33 18.57
CA SER A 132 -10.22 -1.68 18.62
C SER A 132 -11.43 -1.87 17.72
N LYS A 133 -12.29 -0.85 17.59
CA LYS A 133 -13.50 -0.89 16.73
C LYS A 133 -13.18 -0.92 15.23
N ASP A 134 -11.98 -0.46 14.84
CA ASP A 134 -11.53 -0.35 13.45
C ASP A 134 -10.52 -1.45 13.07
N LYS A 135 -10.30 -2.44 13.97
CA LYS A 135 -9.54 -3.65 13.66
C LYS A 135 -10.22 -4.45 12.54
N ALA A 136 -9.42 -5.13 11.72
CA ALA A 136 -9.93 -5.84 10.55
C ALA A 136 -11.08 -6.80 10.91
N ALA A 137 -10.88 -7.66 11.91
CA ALA A 137 -11.91 -8.62 12.33
C ALA A 137 -13.16 -7.94 12.89
N ALA A 138 -13.02 -6.84 13.65
CA ALA A 138 -14.15 -6.07 14.17
C ALA A 138 -15.00 -5.48 13.04
N LEU A 139 -14.35 -4.91 12.02
CA LEU A 139 -15.02 -4.37 10.84
C LEU A 139 -15.66 -5.47 9.99
N VAL A 140 -15.00 -6.62 9.82
CA VAL A 140 -15.57 -7.77 9.11
C VAL A 140 -16.84 -8.29 9.79
N ARG A 141 -16.85 -8.44 11.12
CA ARG A 141 -18.04 -8.83 11.87
C ARG A 141 -19.21 -7.86 11.67
N THR A 142 -18.92 -6.58 11.64
CA THR A 142 -19.94 -5.53 11.53
C THR A 142 -20.48 -5.37 10.12
N LEU A 143 -19.58 -5.33 9.12
CA LEU A 143 -19.91 -4.96 7.74
C LEU A 143 -20.25 -6.15 6.84
N ARG A 144 -19.82 -7.37 7.23
CA ARG A 144 -19.95 -8.58 6.40
C ARG A 144 -19.52 -8.32 4.94
N PRO A 145 -18.29 -7.88 4.70
CA PRO A 145 -17.86 -7.55 3.35
C PRO A 145 -17.67 -8.79 2.49
N ASP A 146 -17.88 -8.66 1.19
CA ASP A 146 -17.53 -9.68 0.20
C ASP A 146 -16.03 -9.62 -0.12
N PHE A 147 -15.44 -8.42 -0.04
CA PHE A 147 -14.04 -8.17 -0.28
C PHE A 147 -13.39 -7.35 0.83
N VAL A 148 -12.19 -7.74 1.25
CA VAL A 148 -11.30 -6.95 2.12
C VAL A 148 -10.05 -6.60 1.33
N VAL A 149 -9.90 -5.35 0.94
CA VAL A 149 -8.74 -4.85 0.21
C VAL A 149 -7.70 -4.34 1.20
N LEU A 150 -6.47 -4.87 1.13
CA LEU A 150 -5.36 -4.57 2.02
C LEU A 150 -4.23 -3.87 1.25
N GLN A 151 -3.94 -2.61 1.59
CA GLN A 151 -2.85 -1.85 0.99
C GLN A 151 -1.91 -1.31 2.06
N PHE A 152 -0.72 -1.92 2.19
CA PHE A 152 0.30 -1.55 3.16
C PHE A 152 1.67 -1.45 2.52
N TRP A 153 2.39 -0.38 2.82
CA TRP A 153 3.77 -0.19 2.40
C TRP A 153 4.77 -1.06 3.19
N GLY A 154 4.40 -1.46 4.41
CA GLY A 154 5.24 -2.27 5.29
C GLY A 154 6.03 -1.42 6.29
N ASN A 155 5.37 -0.49 6.93
CA ASN A 155 5.95 0.32 7.98
C ASN A 155 6.52 -0.53 9.12
N ALA A 156 7.70 -0.14 9.63
CA ALA A 156 8.33 -0.70 10.81
C ALA A 156 9.33 0.32 11.38
N TRP A 157 8.82 1.29 12.11
CA TRP A 157 9.55 2.43 12.66
C TRP A 157 9.37 2.50 14.17
N ASP A 158 10.09 3.38 14.84
CA ASP A 158 9.94 3.60 16.28
C ASP A 158 8.51 3.97 16.71
N TYR A 159 7.73 4.54 15.81
CA TYR A 159 6.32 4.87 16.03
C TYR A 159 5.34 3.73 15.69
N THR A 160 5.83 2.52 15.43
CA THR A 160 5.03 1.33 15.12
C THR A 160 5.08 0.34 16.31
N PRO A 161 4.36 0.59 17.43
CA PRO A 161 4.54 -0.14 18.68
C PRO A 161 4.32 -1.64 18.53
N CYS A 162 3.35 -2.06 17.73
CA CYS A 162 3.02 -3.48 17.53
C CYS A 162 4.16 -4.29 16.88
N MET A 163 5.19 -3.64 16.34
CA MET A 163 6.40 -4.31 15.83
C MET A 163 7.42 -4.62 16.94
N ASN A 164 7.20 -4.17 18.19
CA ASN A 164 8.07 -4.43 19.34
C ASN A 164 9.55 -4.05 19.08
N GLY A 165 9.80 -2.89 18.50
CA GLY A 165 11.13 -2.40 18.16
C GLY A 165 11.80 -3.14 16.99
N ILE A 166 11.11 -4.01 16.28
CA ILE A 166 11.63 -4.65 15.07
C ILE A 166 11.51 -3.66 13.92
N ALA A 167 12.64 -3.13 13.45
CA ALA A 167 12.71 -2.26 12.28
C ALA A 167 13.40 -2.96 11.11
N TYR A 168 13.04 -2.57 9.89
CA TYR A 168 13.63 -3.13 8.67
C TYR A 168 15.15 -2.90 8.62
N ASP A 169 15.60 -1.69 8.93
CA ASP A 169 17.02 -1.31 8.79
C ASP A 169 17.95 -2.03 9.75
N THR A 170 17.48 -2.33 10.97
CA THR A 170 18.29 -2.91 12.04
C THR A 170 18.09 -4.42 12.22
N ALA A 171 16.99 -4.99 11.74
CA ALA A 171 16.63 -6.39 12.01
C ALA A 171 15.85 -7.03 10.85
N ARG A 172 16.40 -6.98 9.63
CA ARG A 172 15.71 -7.38 8.38
C ARG A 172 15.05 -8.76 8.43
N ASP A 173 15.76 -9.78 8.89
CA ASP A 173 15.20 -11.14 8.92
C ASP A 173 14.06 -11.26 9.92
N LYS A 174 14.18 -10.63 11.09
CA LYS A 174 13.10 -10.55 12.08
C LYS A 174 11.90 -9.78 11.54
N TYR A 175 12.15 -8.69 10.82
CA TYR A 175 11.10 -7.90 10.17
C TYR A 175 10.30 -8.76 9.19
N PHE A 176 10.95 -9.47 8.26
CA PHE A 176 10.22 -10.29 7.29
C PHE A 176 9.56 -11.51 7.93
N ALA A 177 10.17 -12.11 8.94
CA ALA A 177 9.54 -13.20 9.69
C ALA A 177 8.28 -12.71 10.42
N ARG A 178 8.35 -11.58 11.10
CA ARG A 178 7.21 -10.96 11.78
C ARG A 178 6.13 -10.55 10.77
N TYR A 179 6.50 -9.89 9.69
CA TYR A 179 5.57 -9.44 8.66
C TYR A 179 4.82 -10.61 7.99
N THR A 180 5.52 -11.73 7.75
CA THR A 180 4.91 -12.96 7.24
C THR A 180 3.91 -13.55 8.24
N ALA A 181 4.28 -13.61 9.52
CA ALA A 181 3.38 -14.11 10.57
C ALA A 181 2.14 -13.22 10.73
N ASP A 182 2.31 -11.90 10.66
CA ASP A 182 1.20 -10.96 10.78
C ASP A 182 0.27 -11.00 9.56
N ALA A 183 0.79 -11.19 8.35
CA ALA A 183 -0.02 -11.39 7.14
C ALA A 183 -0.93 -12.62 7.28
N ARG A 184 -0.38 -13.74 7.75
CA ARG A 184 -1.15 -14.96 8.03
C ARG A 184 -2.21 -14.74 9.10
N ARG A 185 -1.81 -14.19 10.26
CA ARG A 185 -2.73 -13.92 11.37
C ARG A 185 -3.88 -12.99 10.96
N LEU A 186 -3.59 -11.98 10.15
CA LEU A 186 -4.60 -11.05 9.67
C LEU A 186 -5.63 -11.76 8.78
N THR A 187 -5.16 -12.60 7.85
CA THR A 187 -6.04 -13.43 7.01
C THR A 187 -6.89 -14.39 7.86
N ASP A 188 -6.27 -15.06 8.84
CA ASP A 188 -6.96 -15.99 9.74
C ASP A 188 -8.05 -15.26 10.58
N GLN A 189 -7.75 -14.06 11.10
CA GLN A 189 -8.71 -13.26 11.87
C GLN A 189 -9.86 -12.74 11.00
N ILE A 190 -9.57 -12.31 9.75
CA ILE A 190 -10.60 -11.92 8.78
C ILE A 190 -11.53 -13.10 8.50
N ALA A 191 -10.97 -14.27 8.22
CA ALA A 191 -11.73 -15.48 7.94
C ALA A 191 -12.59 -15.91 9.15
N GLY A 192 -12.00 -15.93 10.34
CA GLY A 192 -12.71 -16.31 11.58
C GLY A 192 -13.81 -15.33 12.01
N ALA A 193 -13.69 -14.06 11.59
CA ALA A 193 -14.68 -13.02 11.92
C ALA A 193 -15.91 -13.04 11.00
N ALA A 194 -15.87 -13.72 9.87
CA ALA A 194 -16.91 -13.66 8.85
C ALA A 194 -18.25 -14.30 9.32
N GLY A 195 -18.21 -15.34 10.14
CA GLY A 195 -19.39 -16.02 10.69
C GLY A 195 -20.28 -16.70 9.63
N GLY A 196 -19.82 -16.82 8.40
CA GLY A 196 -20.46 -17.40 7.23
C GLY A 196 -19.45 -17.49 6.11
N ASP A 197 -19.82 -17.03 4.91
CA ASP A 197 -18.90 -17.01 3.77
C ASP A 197 -17.71 -16.08 4.05
N ARG A 198 -16.52 -16.63 3.85
CA ARG A 198 -15.27 -15.89 4.05
C ARG A 198 -15.12 -14.82 2.97
N PRO A 199 -14.85 -13.55 3.34
CA PRO A 199 -14.57 -12.53 2.33
C PRO A 199 -13.30 -12.86 1.54
N LYS A 200 -13.24 -12.48 0.29
CA LYS A 200 -12.01 -12.51 -0.49
C LYS A 200 -11.10 -11.39 -0.04
N VAL A 201 -9.88 -11.72 0.34
CA VAL A 201 -8.85 -10.72 0.62
C VAL A 201 -8.17 -10.34 -0.71
N VAL A 202 -8.04 -9.05 -0.96
CA VAL A 202 -7.32 -8.51 -2.12
C VAL A 202 -6.05 -7.83 -1.62
N TRP A 203 -4.91 -8.49 -1.81
CA TRP A 203 -3.61 -7.96 -1.47
C TRP A 203 -3.12 -7.01 -2.57
N VAL A 204 -2.90 -5.74 -2.22
CA VAL A 204 -2.40 -4.74 -3.15
C VAL A 204 -0.88 -4.81 -3.20
N LEU A 205 -0.34 -5.20 -4.35
CA LEU A 205 1.10 -5.23 -4.58
C LEU A 205 1.64 -3.81 -4.73
N GLN A 206 2.74 -3.55 -4.04
CA GLN A 206 3.35 -2.23 -3.99
C GLN A 206 4.13 -1.89 -5.24
N GLY A 207 4.25 -0.59 -5.48
CA GLY A 207 5.09 0.01 -6.50
C GLY A 207 6.57 0.06 -6.12
N PRO A 208 7.37 0.69 -6.97
CA PRO A 208 8.80 0.87 -6.73
C PRO A 208 9.04 1.75 -5.51
N ASP A 209 10.06 1.38 -4.75
CA ASP A 209 10.60 2.17 -3.65
C ASP A 209 12.06 2.46 -3.97
N PRO A 210 12.44 3.72 -4.20
CA PRO A 210 13.81 4.07 -4.56
C PRO A 210 14.80 3.91 -3.40
N MET A 211 14.31 3.95 -2.15
CA MET A 211 15.15 3.87 -0.95
C MET A 211 15.42 2.43 -0.52
N THR A 212 14.39 1.58 -0.58
CA THR A 212 14.48 0.19 -0.11
C THR A 212 13.84 -0.80 -1.10
N PRO A 213 14.34 -0.89 -2.35
CA PRO A 213 13.72 -1.70 -3.40
C PRO A 213 13.69 -3.20 -3.08
N ASP A 214 14.65 -3.70 -2.31
CA ASP A 214 14.66 -5.10 -1.84
C ASP A 214 13.51 -5.38 -0.86
N ARG A 215 13.23 -4.45 0.05
CA ARG A 215 12.11 -4.56 0.98
C ARG A 215 10.79 -4.73 0.23
N VAL A 216 10.53 -3.89 -0.74
CA VAL A 216 9.29 -3.94 -1.54
C VAL A 216 9.14 -5.27 -2.26
N ARG A 217 10.20 -5.78 -2.91
CA ARG A 217 10.17 -7.09 -3.57
C ARG A 217 9.82 -8.21 -2.60
N ARG A 218 10.44 -8.21 -1.42
CA ARG A 218 10.21 -9.25 -0.41
C ARG A 218 8.84 -9.14 0.25
N VAL A 219 8.33 -7.92 0.49
CA VAL A 219 6.96 -7.69 0.99
C VAL A 219 5.93 -8.16 -0.04
N ASN A 220 6.09 -7.80 -1.31
CA ASN A 220 5.20 -8.30 -2.37
C ASN A 220 5.23 -9.82 -2.47
N ALA A 221 6.41 -10.44 -2.35
CA ALA A 221 6.52 -11.90 -2.32
C ALA A 221 5.83 -12.55 -1.10
N ILE A 222 5.72 -11.84 0.04
CA ILE A 222 4.90 -12.28 1.18
C ILE A 222 3.43 -12.26 0.81
N TYR A 223 2.93 -11.18 0.20
CA TYR A 223 1.54 -11.06 -0.22
C TYR A 223 1.17 -12.10 -1.28
N GLU A 224 2.04 -12.33 -2.27
CA GLU A 224 1.85 -13.34 -3.31
C GLU A 224 1.71 -14.74 -2.70
N ARG A 225 2.63 -15.11 -1.78
CA ARG A 225 2.56 -16.41 -1.09
C ARG A 225 1.31 -16.53 -0.20
N GLN A 226 0.96 -15.46 0.52
CA GLN A 226 -0.21 -15.47 1.38
C GLN A 226 -1.50 -15.61 0.57
N ALA A 227 -1.63 -14.87 -0.52
CA ALA A 227 -2.77 -14.98 -1.43
C ALA A 227 -2.89 -16.38 -2.03
N ALA A 228 -1.78 -16.96 -2.50
CA ALA A 228 -1.77 -18.31 -3.03
C ALA A 228 -2.16 -19.38 -1.99
N ALA A 229 -1.68 -19.22 -0.75
CA ALA A 229 -1.96 -20.18 0.33
C ALA A 229 -3.42 -20.15 0.80
N SER A 230 -4.08 -18.99 0.73
CA SER A 230 -5.44 -18.79 1.23
C SER A 230 -6.51 -18.71 0.12
N GLY A 231 -6.12 -18.83 -1.14
CA GLY A 231 -7.04 -18.67 -2.29
C GLY A 231 -7.57 -17.24 -2.43
N ASP A 232 -6.77 -16.26 -2.00
CA ASP A 232 -7.06 -14.84 -2.06
C ASP A 232 -6.57 -14.22 -3.38
N MET A 233 -6.80 -12.92 -3.55
CA MET A 233 -6.59 -12.20 -4.78
C MET A 233 -5.39 -11.25 -4.68
N LEU A 234 -4.84 -10.90 -5.84
CA LEU A 234 -3.79 -9.89 -5.96
C LEU A 234 -4.26 -8.74 -6.84
N ALA A 235 -4.02 -7.50 -6.41
CA ALA A 235 -4.14 -6.32 -7.23
C ALA A 235 -2.74 -5.78 -7.55
N ASP A 236 -2.28 -5.92 -8.80
CA ASP A 236 -0.96 -5.44 -9.23
C ASP A 236 -0.96 -3.93 -9.48
N ALA A 237 -1.17 -3.16 -8.40
CA ALA A 237 -1.18 -1.71 -8.45
C ALA A 237 0.23 -1.13 -8.68
N GLY A 238 1.25 -1.78 -8.18
CA GLY A 238 2.64 -1.37 -8.35
C GLY A 238 3.09 -1.33 -9.80
N LYS A 239 2.60 -2.28 -10.62
CA LYS A 239 2.88 -2.27 -12.06
C LYS A 239 2.27 -1.06 -12.77
N ALA A 240 1.12 -0.58 -12.30
CA ALA A 240 0.44 0.55 -12.91
C ALA A 240 1.18 1.89 -12.76
N VAL A 241 2.06 1.98 -11.76
CA VAL A 241 2.87 3.18 -11.45
C VAL A 241 4.38 2.96 -11.70
N SER A 242 4.73 1.92 -12.44
CA SER A 242 6.10 1.62 -12.85
C SER A 242 6.25 1.75 -14.37
N PRO A 243 7.44 2.01 -14.90
CA PRO A 243 7.72 1.88 -16.32
C PRO A 243 7.33 0.49 -16.84
N ALA A 244 6.81 0.43 -18.07
CA ALA A 244 6.33 -0.82 -18.66
C ALA A 244 7.38 -1.94 -18.69
N SER A 245 8.67 -1.57 -18.78
CA SER A 245 9.81 -2.50 -18.85
C SER A 245 10.24 -3.08 -17.50
N ALA A 246 9.89 -2.44 -16.37
CA ALA A 246 10.44 -2.83 -15.08
C ALA A 246 9.54 -2.41 -13.90
N ARG A 247 8.85 -3.37 -13.31
CA ARG A 247 7.89 -3.18 -12.20
C ARG A 247 8.47 -2.45 -10.98
N TYR A 248 9.75 -2.61 -10.70
CA TYR A 248 10.39 -2.04 -9.51
C TYR A 248 11.31 -0.86 -9.82
N THR A 249 11.17 -0.28 -11.01
CA THR A 249 11.91 0.96 -11.36
C THR A 249 11.06 2.16 -10.99
N TRP A 250 11.57 2.97 -10.09
CA TRP A 250 10.95 4.22 -9.73
C TRP A 250 11.04 5.24 -10.86
N SER A 251 10.02 6.05 -11.02
CA SER A 251 10.00 7.15 -11.98
C SER A 251 9.10 8.27 -11.49
N GLN A 252 9.63 9.49 -11.51
CA GLN A 252 8.87 10.70 -11.20
C GLN A 252 7.72 10.92 -12.21
N TYR A 253 7.96 10.54 -13.46
CA TYR A 253 7.02 10.75 -14.56
C TYR A 253 6.86 9.49 -15.40
N LEU A 254 5.63 9.22 -15.83
CA LEU A 254 5.35 8.18 -16.82
C LEU A 254 4.63 8.76 -18.03
N PRO A 255 4.64 8.08 -19.19
CA PRO A 255 3.78 8.45 -20.30
C PRO A 255 2.30 8.50 -19.89
N CYS A 256 1.58 9.52 -20.38
CA CYS A 256 0.13 9.58 -20.19
C CYS A 256 -0.54 8.38 -20.86
N THR A 257 -1.42 7.71 -20.13
CA THR A 257 -2.30 6.66 -20.68
C THR A 257 -3.31 7.26 -21.68
N ALA A 258 -4.01 6.44 -22.45
CA ALA A 258 -5.09 6.90 -23.31
C ALA A 258 -6.14 7.67 -22.50
N TYR A 259 -6.60 7.08 -21.38
CA TYR A 259 -7.54 7.73 -20.49
C TYR A 259 -7.06 9.09 -19.96
N GLU A 260 -5.80 9.21 -19.55
CA GLU A 260 -5.24 10.48 -19.03
C GLU A 260 -5.14 11.54 -20.11
N ARG A 261 -4.92 11.17 -21.37
CA ARG A 261 -4.96 12.11 -22.51
C ARG A 261 -6.36 12.60 -22.81
N GLU A 262 -7.36 11.75 -22.71
CA GLU A 262 -8.77 12.11 -22.88
C GLU A 262 -9.29 12.97 -21.70
N HIS A 263 -8.72 12.77 -20.52
CA HIS A 263 -9.04 13.49 -19.29
C HIS A 263 -7.86 14.38 -18.87
N SER A 264 -7.70 15.51 -19.55
CA SER A 264 -6.51 16.39 -19.49
C SER A 264 -6.03 16.76 -18.09
N ALA A 265 -6.93 16.76 -17.10
CA ALA A 265 -6.58 17.00 -15.69
C ALA A 265 -5.67 15.91 -15.07
N TYR A 266 -5.50 14.78 -15.75
CA TYR A 266 -4.61 13.68 -15.32
C TYR A 266 -3.34 13.57 -16.18
N CYS A 267 -3.21 14.28 -17.29
CA CYS A 267 -1.96 14.36 -18.06
C CYS A 267 -1.27 15.67 -17.70
N THR A 268 -0.45 15.67 -16.64
CA THR A 268 0.09 16.92 -16.02
C THR A 268 1.08 17.67 -16.90
N GLN A 269 1.68 17.00 -17.89
CA GLN A 269 2.60 17.58 -18.87
C GLN A 269 2.16 17.18 -20.29
N PRO A 270 1.04 17.68 -20.79
CA PRO A 270 0.44 17.23 -22.06
C PRO A 270 1.35 17.50 -23.28
N SER A 271 2.14 18.58 -23.27
CA SER A 271 3.08 18.90 -24.34
C SER A 271 4.18 17.84 -24.52
N SER A 272 4.59 17.17 -23.47
CA SER A 272 5.57 16.07 -23.49
C SER A 272 4.93 14.69 -23.46
N GLY A 273 3.58 14.61 -23.37
CA GLY A 273 2.84 13.36 -23.26
C GLY A 273 3.11 12.62 -21.95
N ARG A 274 3.52 13.29 -20.89
CA ARG A 274 3.92 12.71 -19.60
C ARG A 274 3.04 13.20 -18.46
N THR A 275 2.96 12.39 -17.41
CA THR A 275 2.27 12.74 -16.17
C THR A 275 3.15 12.51 -14.95
N ALA A 276 3.07 13.42 -13.97
CA ALA A 276 3.74 13.27 -12.69
C ALA A 276 3.04 12.22 -11.84
N LEU A 277 3.82 11.39 -11.16
CA LEU A 277 3.32 10.41 -10.20
C LEU A 277 3.51 10.89 -8.76
N HIS A 278 4.55 11.67 -8.51
CA HIS A 278 5.00 12.14 -7.20
C HIS A 278 5.25 13.64 -7.22
N ILE A 279 5.25 14.27 -6.06
CA ILE A 279 5.83 15.59 -5.86
C ILE A 279 7.33 15.47 -5.59
N ASP A 280 8.09 16.54 -5.77
CA ASP A 280 9.55 16.50 -5.73
C ASP A 280 10.13 16.04 -4.38
N ASP A 281 9.44 16.37 -3.28
CA ASP A 281 9.89 16.07 -1.91
C ASP A 281 9.31 14.76 -1.35
N ASP A 282 8.48 14.04 -2.10
CA ASP A 282 7.84 12.80 -1.64
C ASP A 282 7.84 11.73 -2.73
N TYR A 283 8.86 10.88 -2.69
CA TYR A 283 9.03 9.78 -3.65
C TYR A 283 8.12 8.57 -3.37
N LEU A 284 7.43 8.55 -2.23
CA LEU A 284 6.63 7.40 -1.78
C LEU A 284 5.14 7.59 -2.09
N HIS A 285 4.60 8.76 -1.74
CA HIS A 285 3.18 9.05 -1.89
C HIS A 285 2.84 9.52 -3.30
N PHE A 286 1.61 9.27 -3.71
CA PHE A 286 1.12 9.55 -5.07
C PHE A 286 0.20 10.75 -5.15
N CYS A 287 -0.08 11.43 -4.04
CA CYS A 287 -0.81 12.67 -4.04
C CYS A 287 0.08 13.82 -4.51
N LEU A 288 -0.37 14.59 -5.50
CA LEU A 288 0.39 15.72 -6.05
C LEU A 288 0.34 16.99 -5.19
N VAL A 289 -0.02 16.84 -3.92
CA VAL A 289 0.13 17.84 -2.85
C VAL A 289 0.51 17.13 -1.56
N PRO A 290 1.21 17.79 -0.62
CA PRO A 290 1.62 17.16 0.62
C PRO A 290 0.43 16.65 1.45
N THR A 291 0.51 15.39 1.90
CA THR A 291 -0.48 14.74 2.77
C THR A 291 0.15 14.14 4.03
N THR A 292 1.48 14.04 4.07
CA THR A 292 2.24 13.38 5.13
C THR A 292 2.15 14.09 6.48
N SER A 293 2.18 15.43 6.48
CA SER A 293 2.09 16.24 7.71
C SER A 293 0.67 16.27 8.32
N THR A 294 -0.35 16.06 7.49
CA THR A 294 -1.74 15.97 7.90
C THR A 294 -2.38 14.85 7.09
N PRO A 295 -2.31 13.59 7.58
CA PRO A 295 -2.81 12.43 6.85
C PRO A 295 -4.29 12.58 6.52
N LYS A 296 -4.63 12.52 5.23
CA LYS A 296 -5.99 12.69 4.70
C LYS A 296 -6.10 12.09 3.31
N PRO A 297 -7.32 11.85 2.82
CA PRO A 297 -7.53 11.54 1.41
C PRO A 297 -6.93 12.62 0.53
N CYS A 298 -6.32 12.24 -0.58
CA CYS A 298 -5.74 13.19 -1.53
C CYS A 298 -6.82 14.17 -2.00
N PRO A 299 -6.63 15.50 -1.82
CA PRO A 299 -7.64 16.49 -2.15
C PRO A 299 -7.64 16.88 -3.63
N VAL A 300 -6.60 16.48 -4.38
CA VAL A 300 -6.43 16.83 -5.79
C VAL A 300 -6.47 15.59 -6.68
N ARG A 301 -6.67 15.82 -7.99
CA ARG A 301 -6.54 14.76 -8.98
C ARG A 301 -5.08 14.36 -9.12
N SER A 302 -4.78 13.10 -8.89
CA SER A 302 -3.42 12.56 -8.93
C SER A 302 -3.39 11.31 -9.81
N PRO A 303 -2.61 11.33 -10.90
CA PRO A 303 -2.54 10.23 -11.86
C PRO A 303 -2.08 8.91 -11.23
N GLY A 304 -1.10 8.96 -10.34
CA GLY A 304 -0.63 7.77 -9.62
C GLY A 304 -1.75 7.11 -8.82
N ILE A 305 -2.53 7.90 -8.07
CA ILE A 305 -3.70 7.41 -7.31
C ILE A 305 -4.74 6.80 -8.24
N LEU A 306 -5.05 7.46 -9.37
CA LEU A 306 -5.99 6.93 -10.34
C LEU A 306 -5.56 5.58 -10.91
N ARG A 307 -4.27 5.44 -11.25
CA ARG A 307 -3.71 4.18 -11.78
C ARG A 307 -3.80 3.04 -10.77
N ILE A 308 -3.40 3.30 -9.53
CA ILE A 308 -3.47 2.35 -8.41
C ILE A 308 -4.91 1.90 -8.19
N THR A 309 -5.81 2.85 -8.00
CA THR A 309 -7.21 2.56 -7.68
C THR A 309 -7.93 1.83 -8.80
N ARG A 310 -7.65 2.12 -10.06
CA ARG A 310 -8.15 1.35 -11.20
C ARG A 310 -7.61 -0.08 -11.25
N ALA A 311 -6.34 -0.29 -10.86
CA ALA A 311 -5.79 -1.64 -10.77
C ALA A 311 -6.52 -2.45 -9.68
N ILE A 312 -6.79 -1.84 -8.53
CA ILE A 312 -7.57 -2.46 -7.44
C ILE A 312 -9.01 -2.76 -7.89
N THR A 313 -9.68 -1.77 -8.52
CA THR A 313 -11.07 -1.95 -9.00
C THR A 313 -11.17 -3.09 -10.00
N ARG A 314 -10.24 -3.18 -10.96
CA ARG A 314 -10.18 -4.31 -11.91
C ARG A 314 -9.96 -5.65 -11.23
N ALA A 315 -9.12 -5.72 -10.20
CA ALA A 315 -8.91 -6.96 -9.46
C ALA A 315 -10.21 -7.43 -8.78
N VAL A 316 -10.94 -6.52 -8.14
CA VAL A 316 -12.25 -6.84 -7.53
C VAL A 316 -13.28 -7.26 -8.59
N ALA A 317 -13.32 -6.55 -9.74
CA ALA A 317 -14.25 -6.86 -10.83
C ALA A 317 -13.95 -8.19 -11.54
N ALA A 318 -12.72 -8.69 -11.50
CA ALA A 318 -12.31 -9.91 -12.17
C ALA A 318 -12.71 -11.21 -11.42
N GLN A 319 -13.35 -11.10 -10.25
CA GLN A 319 -13.85 -12.26 -9.53
C GLN A 319 -14.93 -12.94 -10.40
N PRO A 320 -14.74 -14.20 -10.82
CA PRO A 320 -15.83 -14.96 -11.43
C PRO A 320 -16.92 -15.23 -10.39
N ASP A 321 -18.17 -15.13 -10.84
CA ASP A 321 -19.37 -15.46 -10.07
C ASP A 321 -19.39 -16.93 -9.59
#